data_c72b4da24143670d0e3d2c80df996367
#
_entry.id   c72b4da24143670d0e3d2c80df996367
#
_cell.length_a   1.000
_cell.length_b   1.000
_cell.length_c   1.000
_cell.angle_alpha   90.00
_cell.angle_beta   90.00
_cell.angle_gamma   90.00
#
_symmetry.space_group_name_H-M   'P 1'
#
loop_
_entity.id
_entity.type
_entity.pdbx_description
1 polymer ?
#
loop_
_entity_poly.entity_id
_entity_poly.type
_entity_poly.pdbx_seq_one_letter_code
_entity_poly.pdbx_strand_id
1 'polypeptide(L)'
;TDFSNASRTELMNLDTLDWDDSLIEMFGLRRSCLPEIVPSDHLFGMTDFDGLFPQKIPIAAVLGDSHAALFANGCFAEGMTKATFGTGTSVMMNAGASRPKQVPDGLVESVSWGRGGEVFYALEGNINYSGALIKWLVNDLELIQTSRESGQFAMQVKDTGGVYFVPAFSGLGAPYWDNDARAMICGITAATKKAHLVRAAEEAIAYQIRDITEQLALCGKTVGLLCVDGGATNDQFLM
;
A
#
# COMPACT_ATOMS: atom_id res chain seq x y z
N THR A 1 -6.08 -21.06 4.77
CA THR A 1 -5.76 -19.70 4.29
C THR A 1 -4.99 -19.78 2.98
N ASP A 2 -4.92 -18.67 2.23
CA ASP A 2 -4.10 -18.60 1.03
C ASP A 2 -2.72 -18.01 1.29
N PHE A 3 -1.81 -18.11 0.31
CA PHE A 3 -0.45 -17.58 0.39
C PHE A 3 -0.41 -16.09 0.68
N SER A 4 -1.28 -15.28 0.04
CA SER A 4 -1.25 -13.82 0.21
C SER A 4 -1.56 -13.40 1.64
N ASN A 5 -2.57 -14.01 2.26
CA ASN A 5 -2.92 -13.77 3.66
C ASN A 5 -1.88 -14.35 4.62
N ALA A 6 -1.42 -15.60 4.39
CA ALA A 6 -0.44 -16.25 5.24
C ALA A 6 0.87 -15.45 5.30
N SER A 7 1.35 -14.92 4.19
CA SER A 7 2.59 -14.14 4.11
C SER A 7 2.53 -12.79 4.86
N ARG A 8 1.35 -12.35 5.30
CA ARG A 8 1.18 -11.13 6.10
C ARG A 8 1.08 -11.37 7.61
N THR A 9 1.19 -12.63 8.03
CA THR A 9 1.07 -13.00 9.45
C THR A 9 2.38 -12.91 10.22
N GLU A 10 3.52 -12.74 9.53
CA GLU A 10 4.87 -12.88 10.08
C GLU A 10 5.22 -14.29 10.58
N LEU A 11 4.39 -15.29 10.27
CA LEU A 11 4.58 -16.69 10.66
C LEU A 11 4.92 -17.60 9.48
N MET A 12 4.74 -17.13 8.25
CA MET A 12 5.00 -17.90 7.04
C MET A 12 6.44 -17.70 6.58
N ASN A 13 7.13 -18.80 6.29
CA ASN A 13 8.42 -18.78 5.62
C ASN A 13 8.22 -18.69 4.12
N LEU A 14 8.72 -17.59 3.51
CA LEU A 14 8.53 -17.30 2.10
C LEU A 14 9.34 -18.21 1.16
N ASP A 15 10.36 -18.93 1.67
CA ASP A 15 11.14 -19.87 0.86
C ASP A 15 10.48 -21.24 0.80
N THR A 16 9.88 -21.68 1.92
CA THR A 16 9.20 -22.99 1.99
C THR A 16 7.72 -22.91 1.66
N LEU A 17 7.14 -21.69 1.65
CA LEU A 17 5.72 -21.42 1.47
C LEU A 17 4.83 -22.13 2.50
N ASP A 18 5.35 -22.34 3.69
CA ASP A 18 4.66 -22.97 4.81
C ASP A 18 4.95 -22.21 6.11
N TRP A 19 4.24 -22.56 7.17
CA TRP A 19 4.46 -21.98 8.49
C TRP A 19 5.87 -22.26 8.99
N ASP A 20 6.53 -21.23 9.56
CA ASP A 20 7.87 -21.34 10.14
C ASP A 20 7.78 -21.81 11.59
N ASP A 21 8.30 -23.03 11.87
CA ASP A 21 8.22 -23.62 13.20
C ASP A 21 8.98 -22.81 14.27
N SER A 22 10.05 -22.10 13.89
CA SER A 22 10.82 -21.26 14.81
C SER A 22 10.04 -20.00 15.22
N LEU A 23 9.31 -19.41 14.28
CA LEU A 23 8.44 -18.25 14.56
C LEU A 23 7.23 -18.69 15.38
N ILE A 24 6.62 -19.83 15.06
CA ILE A 24 5.51 -20.41 15.83
C ILE A 24 5.92 -20.60 17.30
N GLU A 25 7.10 -21.18 17.54
CA GLU A 25 7.64 -21.37 18.89
C GLU A 25 7.91 -20.03 19.58
N MET A 26 8.53 -19.07 18.88
CA MET A 26 8.82 -17.73 19.41
C MET A 26 7.56 -17.01 19.89
N PHE A 27 6.45 -17.10 19.15
CA PHE A 27 5.17 -16.53 19.51
C PHE A 27 4.35 -17.39 20.50
N GLY A 28 4.86 -18.54 20.93
CA GLY A 28 4.17 -19.45 21.84
C GLY A 28 2.89 -20.08 21.26
N LEU A 29 2.83 -20.22 19.96
CA LEU A 29 1.68 -20.79 19.25
C LEU A 29 1.84 -22.30 19.06
N ARG A 30 0.75 -22.96 18.71
CA ARG A 30 0.76 -24.37 18.29
C ARG A 30 0.44 -24.48 16.80
N ARG A 31 1.28 -25.16 16.05
CA ARG A 31 1.05 -25.39 14.60
C ARG A 31 -0.35 -25.96 14.30
N SER A 32 -0.88 -26.81 15.19
CA SER A 32 -2.22 -27.36 15.05
C SER A 32 -3.37 -26.34 15.14
N CYS A 33 -3.09 -25.10 15.55
CA CYS A 33 -4.06 -24.01 15.58
C CYS A 33 -4.01 -23.16 14.30
N LEU A 34 -3.02 -23.38 13.44
CA LEU A 34 -2.87 -22.65 12.18
C LEU A 34 -3.58 -23.40 11.05
N PRO A 35 -4.24 -22.70 10.13
CA PRO A 35 -4.88 -23.32 8.97
C PRO A 35 -3.84 -23.85 7.98
N GLU A 36 -4.23 -24.77 7.11
CA GLU A 36 -3.43 -25.13 5.95
C GLU A 36 -3.24 -23.92 5.03
N ILE A 37 -2.02 -23.75 4.50
CA ILE A 37 -1.70 -22.72 3.50
C ILE A 37 -1.84 -23.36 2.12
N VAL A 38 -2.65 -22.73 1.26
CA VAL A 38 -2.96 -23.23 -0.09
C VAL A 38 -2.82 -22.09 -1.13
N PRO A 39 -2.71 -22.40 -2.43
CA PRO A 39 -2.75 -21.41 -3.49
C PRO A 39 -4.02 -20.56 -3.45
N SER A 40 -3.94 -19.33 -3.96
CA SER A 40 -5.07 -18.38 -3.93
C SER A 40 -6.25 -18.81 -4.81
N ASP A 41 -6.03 -19.68 -5.82
CA ASP A 41 -7.03 -20.31 -6.70
C ASP A 41 -7.51 -21.70 -6.22
N HIS A 42 -7.23 -22.05 -4.96
CA HIS A 42 -7.70 -23.30 -4.37
C HIS A 42 -9.23 -23.30 -4.19
N LEU A 43 -9.83 -24.50 -4.22
CA LEU A 43 -11.23 -24.68 -3.85
C LEU A 43 -11.36 -24.73 -2.32
N PHE A 44 -11.65 -23.58 -1.69
CA PHE A 44 -11.73 -23.43 -0.23
C PHE A 44 -12.97 -24.10 0.39
N GLY A 45 -14.00 -24.35 -0.41
CA GLY A 45 -15.23 -24.98 0.04
C GLY A 45 -16.42 -24.64 -0.85
N MET A 46 -17.60 -25.02 -0.35
CA MET A 46 -18.89 -24.78 -1.01
C MET A 46 -19.80 -24.05 -0.03
N THR A 47 -20.51 -23.03 -0.48
CA THR A 47 -21.47 -22.26 0.34
C THR A 47 -22.75 -21.94 -0.43
N ASP A 48 -23.84 -21.87 0.29
CA ASP A 48 -25.11 -21.31 -0.19
C ASP A 48 -25.44 -19.96 0.48
N PHE A 49 -24.50 -19.44 1.27
CA PHE A 49 -24.64 -18.21 2.06
C PHE A 49 -25.91 -18.26 2.93
N ASP A 50 -26.02 -19.31 3.77
CA ASP A 50 -27.15 -19.56 4.67
C ASP A 50 -28.51 -19.61 3.94
N GLY A 51 -28.51 -20.25 2.75
CA GLY A 51 -29.72 -20.43 1.94
C GLY A 51 -30.08 -19.26 1.04
N LEU A 52 -29.20 -18.27 0.91
CA LEU A 52 -29.41 -17.16 -0.03
C LEU A 52 -29.41 -17.64 -1.48
N PHE A 53 -28.60 -18.65 -1.80
CA PHE A 53 -28.55 -19.27 -3.12
C PHE A 53 -29.30 -20.62 -3.11
N PRO A 54 -30.03 -20.95 -4.20
CA PRO A 54 -30.74 -22.23 -4.31
C PRO A 54 -29.81 -23.45 -4.40
N GLN A 55 -28.54 -23.23 -4.71
CA GLN A 55 -27.51 -24.26 -4.80
C GLN A 55 -26.22 -23.76 -4.18
N LYS A 56 -25.43 -24.69 -3.63
CA LYS A 56 -24.08 -24.36 -3.15
C LYS A 56 -23.18 -23.98 -4.32
N ILE A 57 -22.48 -22.88 -4.16
CA ILE A 57 -21.50 -22.38 -5.10
C ILE A 57 -20.08 -22.55 -4.52
N PRO A 58 -19.03 -22.73 -5.35
CA PRO A 58 -17.67 -22.86 -4.88
C PRO A 58 -17.11 -21.54 -4.36
N ILE A 59 -16.34 -21.60 -3.27
CA ILE A 59 -15.40 -20.55 -2.88
C ILE A 59 -14.10 -20.89 -3.57
N ALA A 60 -13.88 -20.34 -4.76
CA ALA A 60 -12.84 -20.74 -5.69
C ALA A 60 -11.61 -19.82 -5.68
N ALA A 61 -11.59 -18.79 -4.85
CA ALA A 61 -10.44 -17.90 -4.68
C ALA A 61 -10.50 -17.17 -3.33
N VAL A 62 -9.32 -16.95 -2.75
CA VAL A 62 -9.11 -16.07 -1.59
C VAL A 62 -7.84 -15.27 -1.83
N LEU A 63 -7.89 -13.97 -1.56
CA LEU A 63 -6.77 -13.04 -1.63
C LEU A 63 -6.87 -12.03 -0.49
N GLY A 64 -5.73 -11.58 0.03
CA GLY A 64 -5.67 -10.37 0.86
C GLY A 64 -6.14 -9.16 0.05
N ASP A 65 -6.79 -8.19 0.69
CA ASP A 65 -7.43 -7.05 0.02
C ASP A 65 -6.46 -6.22 -0.85
N SER A 66 -5.27 -5.91 -0.33
CA SER A 66 -4.22 -5.19 -1.08
C SER A 66 -3.68 -6.01 -2.26
N HIS A 67 -3.58 -7.35 -2.10
CA HIS A 67 -3.16 -8.25 -3.16
C HIS A 67 -4.27 -8.42 -4.21
N ALA A 68 -5.54 -8.46 -3.77
CA ALA A 68 -6.68 -8.44 -4.67
C ALA A 68 -6.75 -7.14 -5.48
N ALA A 69 -6.41 -5.99 -4.88
CA ALA A 69 -6.31 -4.72 -5.58
C ALA A 69 -5.17 -4.73 -6.62
N LEU A 70 -4.01 -5.30 -6.29
CA LEU A 70 -2.91 -5.48 -7.25
C LEU A 70 -3.36 -6.33 -8.46
N PHE A 71 -4.05 -7.44 -8.19
CA PHE A 71 -4.61 -8.30 -9.22
C PHE A 71 -5.69 -7.60 -10.06
N ALA A 72 -6.62 -6.90 -9.40
CA ALA A 72 -7.73 -6.20 -10.05
C ALA A 72 -7.27 -5.03 -10.92
N ASN A 73 -6.16 -4.37 -10.58
CA ASN A 73 -5.51 -3.36 -11.40
C ASN A 73 -4.76 -3.95 -12.62
N GLY A 74 -4.81 -5.28 -12.82
CA GLY A 74 -4.16 -5.95 -13.94
C GLY A 74 -2.64 -6.01 -13.84
N CYS A 75 -2.08 -5.85 -12.64
CA CYS A 75 -0.64 -5.86 -12.41
C CYS A 75 -0.06 -7.28 -12.48
N PHE A 76 -0.21 -7.97 -13.63
CA PHE A 76 0.18 -9.36 -13.81
C PHE A 76 1.65 -9.56 -14.17
N ALA A 77 2.28 -8.56 -14.77
CA ALA A 77 3.68 -8.65 -15.16
C ALA A 77 4.60 -8.07 -14.06
N GLU A 78 5.82 -8.60 -13.99
CA GLU A 78 6.88 -8.08 -13.12
C GLU A 78 7.10 -6.58 -13.36
N GLY A 79 7.24 -5.81 -12.30
CA GLY A 79 7.42 -4.36 -12.32
C GLY A 79 6.12 -3.56 -12.43
N MET A 80 4.97 -4.19 -12.71
CA MET A 80 3.69 -3.52 -12.63
C MET A 80 3.35 -3.24 -11.17
N THR A 81 2.96 -2.01 -10.91
CA THR A 81 2.79 -1.48 -9.55
C THR A 81 1.42 -0.83 -9.42
N LYS A 82 0.77 -0.98 -8.27
CA LYS A 82 -0.44 -0.24 -7.92
C LYS A 82 -0.16 0.72 -6.77
N ALA A 83 -0.86 1.84 -6.73
CA ALA A 83 -0.97 2.71 -5.57
C ALA A 83 -2.44 2.92 -5.21
N THR A 84 -2.86 2.40 -4.06
CA THR A 84 -4.24 2.56 -3.57
C THR A 84 -4.30 3.70 -2.58
N PHE A 85 -4.96 4.79 -2.96
CA PHE A 85 -5.11 6.00 -2.17
C PHE A 85 -6.32 5.93 -1.24
N GLY A 86 -6.06 5.63 0.03
CA GLY A 86 -7.04 5.66 1.12
C GLY A 86 -6.70 6.73 2.15
N THR A 87 -6.85 6.41 3.43
CA THR A 87 -6.37 7.21 4.57
C THR A 87 -4.85 7.38 4.49
N GLY A 88 -4.12 6.27 4.31
CA GLY A 88 -2.77 6.21 3.81
C GLY A 88 -2.75 5.75 2.35
N THR A 89 -1.58 5.38 1.84
CA THR A 89 -1.44 4.79 0.51
C THR A 89 -0.60 3.53 0.58
N SER A 90 -1.11 2.44 0.02
CA SER A 90 -0.35 1.21 -0.20
C SER A 90 0.20 1.23 -1.62
N VAL A 91 1.52 1.21 -1.74
CA VAL A 91 2.24 1.06 -3.02
C VAL A 91 2.76 -0.37 -3.08
N MET A 92 2.24 -1.17 -4.02
CA MET A 92 2.59 -2.59 -4.12
C MET A 92 2.97 -2.93 -5.56
N MET A 93 4.11 -3.59 -5.72
CA MET A 93 4.65 -4.05 -7.00
C MET A 93 4.55 -5.58 -7.10
N ASN A 94 4.15 -6.07 -8.26
CA ASN A 94 4.37 -7.47 -8.63
C ASN A 94 5.87 -7.69 -8.90
N ALA A 95 6.53 -8.43 -8.03
CA ALA A 95 7.96 -8.72 -8.13
C ALA A 95 8.27 -9.94 -9.02
N GLY A 96 7.26 -10.56 -9.64
CA GLY A 96 7.40 -11.72 -10.52
C GLY A 96 7.37 -13.06 -9.78
N ALA A 97 7.63 -14.14 -10.52
CA ALA A 97 7.61 -15.51 -9.99
C ALA A 97 8.90 -15.89 -9.24
N SER A 98 9.93 -15.06 -9.30
CA SER A 98 11.19 -15.29 -8.58
C SER A 98 11.28 -14.32 -7.41
N ARG A 99 11.48 -14.86 -6.22
CA ARG A 99 11.71 -14.07 -5.01
C ARG A 99 12.88 -13.11 -5.21
N PRO A 100 12.75 -11.81 -4.86
CA PRO A 100 13.85 -10.87 -4.89
C PRO A 100 15.02 -11.35 -4.03
N LYS A 101 16.24 -11.30 -4.56
CA LYS A 101 17.45 -11.74 -3.82
C LYS A 101 17.78 -10.81 -2.66
N GLN A 102 17.37 -9.58 -2.75
CA GLN A 102 17.61 -8.55 -1.75
C GLN A 102 16.42 -7.59 -1.73
N VAL A 103 15.88 -7.35 -0.57
CA VAL A 103 14.83 -6.38 -0.30
C VAL A 103 15.42 -5.29 0.57
N PRO A 104 15.32 -4.00 0.20
CA PRO A 104 15.76 -2.90 1.06
C PRO A 104 14.96 -2.90 2.37
N ASP A 105 15.61 -2.51 3.46
CA ASP A 105 15.02 -2.47 4.81
C ASP A 105 13.73 -1.65 4.89
N GLY A 106 13.51 -0.75 3.94
CA GLY A 106 12.32 0.10 3.88
C GLY A 106 11.07 -0.54 3.28
N LEU A 107 11.18 -1.72 2.66
CA LEU A 107 10.07 -2.41 1.99
C LEU A 107 9.69 -3.70 2.69
N VAL A 108 8.46 -4.15 2.46
CA VAL A 108 7.94 -5.43 2.94
C VAL A 108 7.76 -6.38 1.77
N GLU A 109 8.25 -7.61 1.92
CA GLU A 109 8.04 -8.70 0.96
C GLU A 109 6.86 -9.58 1.39
N SER A 110 6.08 -10.04 0.42
CA SER A 110 4.98 -10.98 0.64
C SER A 110 4.75 -11.83 -0.61
N VAL A 111 3.84 -12.80 -0.54
CA VAL A 111 3.34 -13.50 -1.73
C VAL A 111 2.18 -12.72 -2.31
N SER A 112 2.25 -12.36 -3.58
CA SER A 112 1.15 -11.70 -4.30
C SER A 112 -0.06 -12.62 -4.42
N TRP A 113 0.19 -13.82 -4.97
CA TRP A 113 -0.80 -14.90 -5.13
C TRP A 113 -0.12 -16.20 -5.54
N GLY A 114 -0.82 -17.33 -5.32
CA GLY A 114 -0.54 -18.60 -5.96
C GLY A 114 -1.64 -18.88 -6.98
N ARG A 115 -1.29 -19.17 -8.23
CA ARG A 115 -2.24 -19.43 -9.30
C ARG A 115 -1.67 -20.38 -10.35
N GLY A 116 -2.44 -21.39 -10.73
CA GLY A 116 -2.05 -22.32 -11.82
C GLY A 116 -0.76 -23.09 -11.55
N GLY A 117 -0.40 -23.30 -10.28
CA GLY A 117 0.85 -23.95 -9.87
C GLY A 117 2.06 -23.03 -9.80
N GLU A 118 1.92 -21.75 -10.09
CA GLU A 118 2.96 -20.73 -9.95
C GLU A 118 2.69 -19.83 -8.75
N VAL A 119 3.76 -19.31 -8.16
CA VAL A 119 3.73 -18.35 -7.05
C VAL A 119 4.36 -17.05 -7.50
N PHE A 120 3.70 -15.94 -7.18
CA PHE A 120 4.19 -14.59 -7.48
C PHE A 120 4.43 -13.84 -6.19
N TYR A 121 5.46 -13.02 -6.16
CA TYR A 121 5.86 -12.24 -5.00
C TYR A 121 5.47 -10.77 -5.15
N ALA A 122 5.31 -10.09 -4.04
CA ALA A 122 5.07 -8.65 -3.98
C ALA A 122 6.12 -7.96 -3.12
N LEU A 123 6.44 -6.72 -3.50
CA LEU A 123 7.14 -5.75 -2.68
C LEU A 123 6.18 -4.60 -2.38
N GLU A 124 6.10 -4.20 -1.11
CA GLU A 124 5.16 -3.18 -0.66
C GLU A 124 5.85 -2.13 0.20
N GLY A 125 5.44 -0.87 0.00
CA GLY A 125 5.69 0.24 0.91
C GLY A 125 4.37 0.93 1.26
N ASN A 126 4.18 1.29 2.54
CA ASN A 126 2.98 1.94 3.02
C ASN A 126 3.27 3.35 3.51
N ILE A 127 2.47 4.30 3.03
CA ILE A 127 2.45 5.70 3.45
C ILE A 127 1.30 5.85 4.45
N ASN A 128 1.60 6.35 5.65
CA ASN A 128 0.60 6.45 6.71
C ASN A 128 -0.42 7.57 6.47
N TYR A 129 0.01 8.68 5.86
CA TYR A 129 -0.80 9.89 5.69
C TYR A 129 -0.80 10.35 4.23
N SER A 130 -1.90 10.08 3.52
CA SER A 130 -2.21 10.64 2.21
C SER A 130 -3.59 11.32 2.26
N GLY A 131 -4.68 10.60 2.11
CA GLY A 131 -6.02 11.15 2.27
C GLY A 131 -6.29 11.71 3.68
N ALA A 132 -5.64 11.15 4.71
CA ALA A 132 -5.71 11.69 6.07
C ALA A 132 -5.04 13.06 6.20
N LEU A 133 -3.95 13.31 5.47
CA LEU A 133 -3.33 14.64 5.41
C LEU A 133 -4.30 15.69 4.86
N ILE A 134 -4.97 15.38 3.75
CA ILE A 134 -5.96 16.30 3.16
C ILE A 134 -7.16 16.49 4.09
N LYS A 135 -7.63 15.44 4.75
CA LYS A 135 -8.69 15.56 5.76
C LYS A 135 -8.29 16.44 6.93
N TRP A 136 -7.03 16.40 7.36
CA TRP A 136 -6.51 17.26 8.40
C TRP A 136 -6.53 18.73 7.98
N LEU A 137 -6.21 19.05 6.71
CA LEU A 137 -6.35 20.43 6.19
C LEU A 137 -7.80 20.91 6.19
N VAL A 138 -8.78 20.01 6.03
CA VAL A 138 -10.21 20.30 6.09
C VAL A 138 -10.69 20.48 7.53
N ASN A 139 -10.49 19.46 8.35
CA ASN A 139 -11.20 19.31 9.62
C ASN A 139 -10.53 20.06 10.78
N ASP A 140 -9.19 20.13 10.76
CA ASP A 140 -8.42 20.65 11.90
C ASP A 140 -7.83 22.03 11.61
N LEU A 141 -7.34 22.25 10.38
CA LEU A 141 -6.82 23.56 9.98
C LEU A 141 -7.84 24.47 9.27
N GLU A 142 -8.97 23.91 8.83
CA GLU A 142 -10.05 24.63 8.11
C GLU A 142 -9.51 25.46 6.93
N LEU A 143 -8.42 24.99 6.28
CA LEU A 143 -7.83 25.66 5.13
C LEU A 143 -8.68 25.52 3.87
N ILE A 144 -9.40 24.42 3.74
CA ILE A 144 -10.32 24.10 2.63
C ILE A 144 -11.59 23.52 3.21
N GLN A 145 -12.71 23.60 2.48
CA GLN A 145 -14.01 23.14 2.97
C GLN A 145 -14.21 21.64 2.75
N THR A 146 -13.66 21.11 1.66
CA THR A 146 -13.76 19.70 1.29
C THR A 146 -12.46 19.21 0.70
N SER A 147 -12.18 17.90 0.82
CA SER A 147 -11.00 17.30 0.20
C SER A 147 -10.97 17.43 -1.34
N ARG A 148 -12.13 17.66 -1.97
CA ARG A 148 -12.20 17.85 -3.44
C ARG A 148 -11.66 19.20 -3.91
N GLU A 149 -11.51 20.15 -3.00
CA GLU A 149 -10.98 21.47 -3.32
C GLU A 149 -9.46 21.51 -3.30
N SER A 150 -8.79 20.49 -2.73
CA SER A 150 -7.33 20.54 -2.51
C SER A 150 -6.55 20.76 -3.80
N GLY A 151 -6.81 19.99 -4.85
CA GLY A 151 -6.17 20.16 -6.15
C GLY A 151 -6.48 21.51 -6.79
N GLN A 152 -7.72 22.03 -6.63
CA GLN A 152 -8.08 23.35 -7.15
C GLN A 152 -7.32 24.46 -6.43
N PHE A 153 -7.11 24.34 -5.11
CA PHE A 153 -6.27 25.27 -4.36
C PHE A 153 -4.80 25.15 -4.76
N ALA A 154 -4.29 23.92 -4.92
CA ALA A 154 -2.92 23.67 -5.36
C ALA A 154 -2.61 24.32 -6.72
N MET A 155 -3.56 24.30 -7.65
CA MET A 155 -3.44 24.91 -8.98
C MET A 155 -3.51 26.44 -8.99
N GLN A 156 -3.93 27.11 -7.89
CA GLN A 156 -3.96 28.57 -7.83
C GLN A 156 -2.59 29.22 -7.74
N VAL A 157 -1.56 28.44 -7.46
CA VAL A 157 -0.17 28.89 -7.36
C VAL A 157 0.72 28.10 -8.30
N LYS A 158 1.78 28.74 -8.80
CA LYS A 158 2.69 28.11 -9.77
C LYS A 158 3.53 26.99 -9.14
N ASP A 159 3.93 27.18 -7.88
CA ASP A 159 4.76 26.27 -7.09
C ASP A 159 4.41 26.42 -5.61
N THR A 160 5.09 25.70 -4.72
CA THR A 160 4.88 25.78 -3.27
C THR A 160 5.44 27.05 -2.63
N GLY A 161 6.14 27.91 -3.39
CA GLY A 161 6.86 29.06 -2.85
C GLY A 161 7.99 28.69 -1.89
N GLY A 162 8.54 27.48 -2.02
CA GLY A 162 9.57 26.92 -1.12
C GLY A 162 9.01 26.28 0.14
N VAL A 163 7.69 26.14 0.27
CA VAL A 163 7.07 25.43 1.39
C VAL A 163 7.13 23.92 1.13
N TYR A 164 7.52 23.16 2.16
CA TYR A 164 7.50 21.69 2.15
C TYR A 164 6.72 21.20 3.36
N PHE A 165 6.01 20.09 3.17
CA PHE A 165 5.25 19.40 4.20
C PHE A 165 5.81 17.98 4.40
N VAL A 166 6.12 17.62 5.66
CA VAL A 166 6.46 16.26 6.08
C VAL A 166 5.31 15.73 6.93
N PRO A 167 4.46 14.83 6.43
CA PRO A 167 3.23 14.43 7.13
C PRO A 167 3.45 13.29 8.13
N ALA A 168 4.43 13.42 9.01
CA ALA A 168 4.80 12.42 10.02
C ALA A 168 3.97 12.57 11.31
N PHE A 169 2.63 12.63 11.21
CA PHE A 169 1.76 12.83 12.39
C PHE A 169 1.88 11.70 13.43
N SER A 170 2.11 10.48 12.98
CA SER A 170 2.40 9.32 13.84
C SER A 170 3.67 8.58 13.38
N GLY A 171 4.72 9.34 13.08
CA GLY A 171 5.92 8.81 12.47
C GLY A 171 5.83 8.71 10.94
N LEU A 172 6.92 8.26 10.33
CA LEU A 172 7.03 7.94 8.92
C LEU A 172 6.91 6.44 8.72
N GLY A 173 6.12 6.01 7.73
CA GLY A 173 6.07 4.64 7.25
C GLY A 173 7.24 4.33 6.31
N ALA A 174 7.01 3.48 5.32
CA ALA A 174 8.01 3.15 4.32
C ALA A 174 8.50 4.39 3.56
N PRO A 175 9.78 4.45 3.19
CA PRO A 175 10.83 3.47 3.47
C PRO A 175 11.59 3.72 4.79
N TYR A 176 11.19 4.70 5.58
CA TYR A 176 11.96 5.23 6.70
C TYR A 176 11.74 4.48 8.02
N TRP A 177 10.51 4.02 8.27
CA TRP A 177 10.07 3.34 9.50
C TRP A 177 10.50 4.08 10.78
N ASP A 178 10.40 5.43 10.74
CA ASP A 178 10.75 6.30 11.86
C ASP A 178 9.49 6.67 12.67
N ASN A 179 9.28 5.99 13.79
CA ASN A 179 8.14 6.22 14.68
C ASN A 179 8.30 7.49 15.53
N ASP A 180 9.51 8.06 15.62
CA ASP A 180 9.81 9.25 16.40
C ASP A 180 9.70 10.54 15.58
N ALA A 181 9.70 10.44 14.25
CA ALA A 181 9.45 11.57 13.37
C ALA A 181 8.12 12.26 13.70
N ARG A 182 8.11 13.58 13.56
CA ARG A 182 6.89 14.40 13.74
C ARG A 182 6.65 15.25 12.51
N ALA A 183 5.36 15.55 12.28
CA ALA A 183 4.94 16.37 11.16
C ALA A 183 5.61 17.75 11.22
N MET A 184 6.00 18.25 10.06
CA MET A 184 6.68 19.54 9.93
C MET A 184 6.20 20.27 8.67
N ILE A 185 6.04 21.58 8.79
CA ILE A 185 5.90 22.48 7.64
C ILE A 185 7.08 23.45 7.71
N CYS A 186 7.87 23.52 6.64
CA CYS A 186 9.03 24.42 6.57
C CYS A 186 8.99 25.29 5.32
N GLY A 187 9.86 26.30 5.26
CA GLY A 187 9.95 27.23 4.13
C GLY A 187 8.89 28.34 4.11
N ILE A 188 8.12 28.50 5.18
CA ILE A 188 7.10 29.55 5.29
C ILE A 188 7.75 30.95 5.35
N THR A 189 7.22 31.88 4.55
CA THR A 189 7.60 33.28 4.53
C THR A 189 6.37 34.21 4.61
N ALA A 190 6.55 35.49 4.73
CA ALA A 190 5.44 36.47 4.70
C ALA A 190 4.65 36.46 3.37
N ALA A 191 5.22 35.91 2.29
CA ALA A 191 4.56 35.77 0.99
C ALA A 191 3.74 34.46 0.89
N THR A 192 3.89 33.55 1.84
CA THR A 192 3.19 32.26 1.84
C THR A 192 1.68 32.47 1.97
N LYS A 193 0.92 31.85 1.08
CA LYS A 193 -0.56 31.85 1.08
C LYS A 193 -1.09 30.48 1.40
N LYS A 194 -2.37 30.40 1.75
CA LYS A 194 -3.10 29.17 1.98
C LYS A 194 -2.89 28.15 0.83
N ALA A 195 -2.95 28.61 -0.41
CA ALA A 195 -2.76 27.76 -1.60
C ALA A 195 -1.36 27.09 -1.64
N HIS A 196 -0.30 27.77 -1.16
CA HIS A 196 1.04 27.18 -1.07
C HIS A 196 1.08 26.03 -0.06
N LEU A 197 0.39 26.16 1.09
CA LEU A 197 0.31 25.12 2.12
C LEU A 197 -0.45 23.89 1.61
N VAL A 198 -1.59 24.12 0.95
CA VAL A 198 -2.41 23.02 0.37
C VAL A 198 -1.62 22.32 -0.74
N ARG A 199 -0.95 23.06 -1.61
CA ARG A 199 -0.10 22.50 -2.66
C ARG A 199 1.06 21.70 -2.08
N ALA A 200 1.73 22.19 -1.05
CA ALA A 200 2.82 21.47 -0.39
C ALA A 200 2.34 20.15 0.24
N ALA A 201 1.11 20.09 0.75
CA ALA A 201 0.52 18.86 1.25
C ALA A 201 0.22 17.85 0.13
N GLU A 202 -0.31 18.31 -1.02
CA GLU A 202 -0.54 17.44 -2.19
C GLU A 202 0.79 16.90 -2.74
N GLU A 203 1.79 17.78 -2.92
CA GLU A 203 3.12 17.36 -3.39
C GLU A 203 3.82 16.41 -2.42
N ALA A 204 3.59 16.54 -1.09
CA ALA A 204 4.15 15.63 -0.10
C ALA A 204 3.64 14.19 -0.26
N ILE A 205 2.41 14.00 -0.72
CA ILE A 205 1.89 12.66 -1.04
C ILE A 205 2.68 12.07 -2.21
N ALA A 206 2.88 12.84 -3.28
CA ALA A 206 3.64 12.39 -4.45
C ALA A 206 5.12 12.10 -4.11
N TYR A 207 5.75 12.92 -3.27
CA TYR A 207 7.13 12.69 -2.84
C TYR A 207 7.29 11.38 -2.06
N GLN A 208 6.37 11.05 -1.16
CA GLN A 208 6.42 9.79 -0.43
C GLN A 208 6.26 8.58 -1.37
N ILE A 209 5.38 8.66 -2.39
CA ILE A 209 5.25 7.62 -3.41
C ILE A 209 6.56 7.48 -4.20
N ARG A 210 7.20 8.59 -4.55
CA ARG A 210 8.50 8.60 -5.21
C ARG A 210 9.56 7.90 -4.36
N ASP A 211 9.64 8.20 -3.07
CA ASP A 211 10.59 7.56 -2.16
C ASP A 211 10.42 6.02 -2.18
N ILE A 212 9.19 5.52 -2.14
CA ILE A 212 8.91 4.08 -2.24
C ILE A 212 9.31 3.52 -3.61
N THR A 213 8.96 4.22 -4.72
CA THR A 213 9.31 3.74 -6.07
C THR A 213 10.81 3.73 -6.32
N GLU A 214 11.56 4.65 -5.73
CA GLU A 214 13.03 4.65 -5.76
C GLU A 214 13.60 3.45 -4.98
N GLN A 215 13.03 3.09 -3.83
CA GLN A 215 13.42 1.87 -3.10
C GLN A 215 13.11 0.59 -3.89
N LEU A 216 11.95 0.52 -4.55
CA LEU A 216 11.61 -0.60 -5.43
C LEU A 216 12.66 -0.78 -6.56
N ALA A 217 13.17 0.33 -7.10
CA ALA A 217 14.22 0.29 -8.11
C ALA A 217 15.56 -0.29 -7.59
N LEU A 218 15.88 -0.10 -6.30
CA LEU A 218 17.09 -0.68 -5.68
C LEU A 218 17.04 -2.21 -5.58
N CYS A 219 15.85 -2.82 -5.61
CA CYS A 219 15.68 -4.28 -5.69
C CYS A 219 16.04 -4.85 -7.08
N GLY A 220 16.49 -4.03 -8.01
CA GLY A 220 16.69 -4.40 -9.41
C GLY A 220 15.37 -4.53 -10.18
N LYS A 221 14.28 -4.02 -9.63
CA LYS A 221 12.94 -4.02 -10.22
C LYS A 221 12.56 -2.59 -10.60
N THR A 222 12.28 -2.36 -11.86
CA THR A 222 11.86 -1.03 -12.33
C THR A 222 10.34 -0.94 -12.34
N VAL A 223 9.78 0.15 -11.83
CA VAL A 223 8.36 0.46 -11.98
C VAL A 223 8.08 0.71 -13.45
N GLY A 224 7.47 -0.27 -14.13
CA GLY A 224 7.14 -0.17 -15.55
C GLY A 224 5.83 0.56 -15.80
N LEU A 225 4.85 0.33 -14.92
CA LEU A 225 3.52 0.95 -14.94
C LEU A 225 3.04 1.14 -13.51
N LEU A 226 2.60 2.34 -13.18
CA LEU A 226 1.93 2.65 -11.91
C LEU A 226 0.43 2.79 -12.16
N CYS A 227 -0.34 1.80 -11.73
CA CYS A 227 -1.80 1.85 -11.70
C CYS A 227 -2.25 2.53 -10.41
N VAL A 228 -3.29 3.35 -10.46
CA VAL A 228 -3.77 4.08 -9.29
C VAL A 228 -5.26 3.86 -9.08
N ASP A 229 -5.66 3.71 -7.82
CA ASP A 229 -7.06 3.62 -7.41
C ASP A 229 -7.30 4.35 -6.08
N GLY A 230 -8.56 4.38 -5.65
CA GLY A 230 -8.96 5.06 -4.42
C GLY A 230 -9.47 6.48 -4.63
N GLY A 231 -9.87 7.13 -3.53
CA GLY A 231 -10.60 8.40 -3.58
C GLY A 231 -9.82 9.57 -4.17
N ALA A 232 -8.51 9.60 -3.98
CA ALA A 232 -7.65 10.70 -4.45
C ALA A 232 -7.42 10.67 -5.98
N THR A 233 -7.77 9.59 -6.68
CA THR A 233 -7.66 9.55 -8.16
C THR A 233 -8.60 10.51 -8.88
N ASN A 234 -9.55 11.11 -8.16
CA ASN A 234 -10.38 12.18 -8.68
C ASN A 234 -9.69 13.55 -8.64
N ASP A 235 -8.53 13.67 -8.00
CA ASP A 235 -7.77 14.91 -7.94
C ASP A 235 -6.80 15.00 -9.14
N GLN A 236 -7.14 15.91 -10.06
CA GLN A 236 -6.34 16.12 -11.29
C GLN A 236 -4.95 16.73 -11.04
N PHE A 237 -4.76 17.40 -9.90
CA PHE A 237 -3.45 17.97 -9.55
C PHE A 237 -2.50 16.87 -9.06
N LEU A 238 -3.00 15.98 -8.21
CA LEU A 238 -2.21 14.87 -7.67
C LEU A 238 -1.85 13.83 -8.75
N MET A 239 -2.78 13.55 -9.67
CA MET A 239 -2.60 12.62 -10.79
C MET A 239 -1.82 13.24 -11.96
#